data_0c50f11e007b8829d33a332e8bf483c6
#
_entry.id   0c50f11e007b8829d33a332e8bf483c6
#
_cell.length_a   1.000
_cell.length_b   1.000
_cell.length_c   1.000
_cell.angle_alpha   90.00
_cell.angle_beta   90.00
_cell.angle_gamma   90.00
#
_symmetry.space_group_name_H-M   'P 1'
#
loop_
_entity.id
_entity.type
_entity.pdbx_description
1 polymer ?
#
loop_
_entity_poly.entity_id
_entity_poly.type
_entity_poly.pdbx_seq_one_letter_code
_entity_poly.pdbx_strand_id
1 'polypeptide(L)'
;MVEPSPVDPSAVDPLALESQICFALSVASRSVVSAYRPVLEPMGLTHPQYLVMLALWEQQPLALRDLARLLRLDPGTLSPLVKRLEAQGLVTRGRSADDERALSIELTGAGAALREQAESIPERMMARLDVTRDELVLLHRTMAKLIAAAEA
;
A
#
# COMPACT_ATOMS: atom_id res chain seq x y z
N MET A 1 -28.39 7.88 -1.64
CA MET A 1 -26.94 7.95 -1.94
C MET A 1 -26.79 8.96 -3.06
N VAL A 2 -26.24 10.12 -2.75
CA VAL A 2 -25.99 11.15 -3.76
C VAL A 2 -24.69 10.76 -4.47
N GLU A 3 -24.78 10.39 -5.73
CA GLU A 3 -23.58 10.25 -6.56
C GLU A 3 -22.86 11.60 -6.61
N PRO A 4 -21.56 11.65 -6.34
CA PRO A 4 -20.81 12.86 -6.55
C PRO A 4 -20.78 13.13 -8.07
N SER A 5 -21.53 14.11 -8.51
CA SER A 5 -21.41 14.61 -9.88
C SER A 5 -19.95 15.03 -10.11
N PRO A 6 -19.38 14.74 -11.28
CA PRO A 6 -18.07 15.25 -11.62
C PRO A 6 -18.13 16.78 -11.59
N VAL A 7 -17.43 17.34 -10.61
CA VAL A 7 -17.33 18.79 -10.47
C VAL A 7 -16.46 19.29 -11.61
N ASP A 8 -17.01 20.14 -12.46
CA ASP A 8 -16.22 20.87 -13.46
C ASP A 8 -15.29 21.83 -12.71
N PRO A 9 -13.98 21.60 -12.70
CA PRO A 9 -13.05 22.43 -11.94
C PRO A 9 -12.99 23.88 -12.43
N SER A 10 -13.54 24.19 -13.60
CA SER A 10 -13.60 25.54 -14.13
C SER A 10 -14.77 26.37 -13.60
N ALA A 11 -15.77 25.74 -12.98
CA ALA A 11 -17.00 26.39 -12.50
C ALA A 11 -17.07 26.55 -10.98
N VAL A 12 -16.07 26.07 -10.23
CA VAL A 12 -16.08 25.99 -8.77
C VAL A 12 -15.15 27.05 -8.16
N ASP A 13 -15.56 27.60 -7.02
CA ASP A 13 -14.71 28.46 -6.20
C ASP A 13 -13.35 27.77 -5.95
N PRO A 14 -12.21 28.39 -6.34
CA PRO A 14 -10.87 27.80 -6.13
C PRO A 14 -10.56 27.45 -4.68
N LEU A 15 -11.23 28.06 -3.72
CA LEU A 15 -11.06 27.77 -2.28
C LEU A 15 -12.12 26.82 -1.72
N ALA A 16 -13.03 26.31 -2.55
CA ALA A 16 -13.96 25.28 -2.11
C ALA A 16 -13.19 24.02 -1.69
N LEU A 17 -13.61 23.38 -0.60
CA LEU A 17 -12.95 22.17 -0.08
C LEU A 17 -12.84 21.07 -1.13
N GLU A 18 -13.90 20.83 -1.86
CA GLU A 18 -14.00 19.83 -2.92
C GLU A 18 -13.13 20.13 -4.14
N SER A 19 -12.67 21.38 -4.30
CA SER A 19 -11.72 21.76 -5.37
C SER A 19 -10.27 21.46 -5.00
N GLN A 20 -9.99 21.13 -3.73
CA GLN A 20 -8.62 20.90 -3.25
C GLN A 20 -8.16 19.49 -3.60
N ILE A 21 -7.04 19.39 -4.33
CA ILE A 21 -6.47 18.10 -4.72
C ILE A 21 -6.03 17.28 -3.53
N CYS A 22 -5.45 17.89 -2.49
CA CYS A 22 -5.05 17.20 -1.26
C CYS A 22 -6.23 16.56 -0.56
N PHE A 23 -7.37 17.24 -0.51
CA PHE A 23 -8.59 16.72 0.07
C PHE A 23 -9.08 15.50 -0.71
N ALA A 24 -9.17 15.62 -2.03
CA ALA A 24 -9.59 14.52 -2.91
C ALA A 24 -8.67 13.29 -2.78
N LEU A 25 -7.36 13.50 -2.78
CA LEU A 25 -6.37 12.41 -2.60
C LEU A 25 -6.49 11.75 -1.22
N SER A 26 -6.69 12.54 -0.16
CA SER A 26 -6.84 12.00 1.20
C SER A 26 -8.10 11.16 1.34
N VAL A 27 -9.22 11.62 0.81
CA VAL A 27 -10.49 10.89 0.83
C VAL A 27 -10.36 9.62 -0.02
N ALA A 28 -9.85 9.73 -1.24
CA ALA A 28 -9.66 8.60 -2.14
C ALA A 28 -8.77 7.52 -1.50
N SER A 29 -7.65 7.91 -0.90
CA SER A 29 -6.74 6.99 -0.22
C SER A 29 -7.44 6.22 0.89
N ARG A 30 -8.15 6.91 1.79
CA ARG A 30 -8.89 6.24 2.88
C ARG A 30 -9.98 5.31 2.37
N SER A 31 -10.70 5.73 1.34
CA SER A 31 -11.78 4.94 0.75
C SER A 31 -11.25 3.68 0.08
N VAL A 32 -10.18 3.80 -0.69
CA VAL A 32 -9.54 2.66 -1.35
C VAL A 32 -8.98 1.67 -0.32
N VAL A 33 -8.26 2.16 0.69
CA VAL A 33 -7.72 1.32 1.77
C VAL A 33 -8.85 0.58 2.50
N SER A 34 -9.96 1.27 2.77
CA SER A 34 -11.14 0.63 3.38
C SER A 34 -11.73 -0.45 2.48
N ALA A 35 -11.74 -0.25 1.17
CA ALA A 35 -12.24 -1.23 0.20
C ALA A 35 -11.39 -2.52 0.16
N TYR A 36 -10.12 -2.47 0.53
CA TYR A 36 -9.26 -3.65 0.65
C TYR A 36 -9.65 -4.57 1.81
N ARG A 37 -10.25 -4.03 2.86
CA ARG A 37 -10.52 -4.79 4.10
C ARG A 37 -11.20 -6.15 3.85
N PRO A 38 -12.35 -6.24 3.19
CA PRO A 38 -13.01 -7.54 2.99
C PRO A 38 -12.23 -8.48 2.07
N VAL A 39 -11.34 -7.95 1.25
CA VAL A 39 -10.49 -8.73 0.34
C VAL A 39 -9.28 -9.32 1.08
N LEU A 40 -8.73 -8.59 2.04
CA LEU A 40 -7.55 -9.00 2.83
C LEU A 40 -7.90 -9.80 4.09
N GLU A 41 -9.12 -9.66 4.61
CA GLU A 41 -9.57 -10.33 5.82
C GLU A 41 -9.38 -11.86 5.79
N PRO A 42 -9.70 -12.58 4.67
CA PRO A 42 -9.46 -14.02 4.59
C PRO A 42 -7.98 -14.42 4.70
N MET A 43 -7.08 -13.50 4.42
CA MET A 43 -5.63 -13.70 4.55
C MET A 43 -5.09 -13.28 5.93
N GLY A 44 -5.93 -12.73 6.79
CA GLY A 44 -5.54 -12.22 8.10
C GLY A 44 -4.66 -10.97 8.05
N LEU A 45 -4.71 -10.21 6.95
CA LEU A 45 -3.86 -9.04 6.74
C LEU A 45 -4.66 -7.74 6.82
N THR A 46 -4.06 -6.73 7.42
CA THR A 46 -4.44 -5.33 7.23
C THR A 46 -3.79 -4.79 5.96
N HIS A 47 -4.28 -3.68 5.42
CA HIS A 47 -3.67 -3.07 4.23
C HIS A 47 -2.18 -2.72 4.43
N PRO A 48 -1.74 -2.09 5.53
CA PRO A 48 -0.32 -1.85 5.75
C PRO A 48 0.53 -3.14 5.79
N GLN A 49 0.02 -4.21 6.40
CA GLN A 49 0.69 -5.51 6.41
C GLN A 49 0.78 -6.11 5.00
N TYR A 50 -0.26 -5.94 4.21
CA TYR A 50 -0.27 -6.38 2.81
C TYR A 50 0.83 -5.69 2.00
N LEU A 51 1.05 -4.39 2.21
CA LEU A 51 2.14 -3.66 1.56
C LEU A 51 3.53 -4.22 1.94
N VAL A 52 3.72 -4.58 3.20
CA VAL A 52 4.95 -5.26 3.65
C VAL A 52 5.13 -6.59 2.94
N MET A 53 4.08 -7.39 2.86
CA MET A 53 4.11 -8.69 2.19
C MET A 53 4.40 -8.54 0.69
N LEU A 54 3.80 -7.55 0.02
CA LEU A 54 4.09 -7.26 -1.39
C LEU A 54 5.58 -6.99 -1.63
N ALA A 55 6.19 -6.17 -0.79
CA ALA A 55 7.63 -5.87 -0.89
C ALA A 55 8.48 -7.13 -0.69
N LEU A 56 8.13 -7.97 0.28
CA LEU A 56 8.87 -9.20 0.57
C LEU A 56 8.64 -10.29 -0.48
N TRP A 57 7.47 -10.38 -1.09
CA TRP A 57 7.22 -11.32 -2.20
C TRP A 57 8.01 -10.95 -3.45
N GLU A 58 8.25 -9.67 -3.65
CA GLU A 58 9.06 -9.19 -4.76
C GLU A 58 10.55 -9.40 -4.49
N GLN A 59 10.99 -9.12 -3.28
CA GLN A 59 12.40 -9.13 -2.91
C GLN A 59 12.59 -9.47 -1.44
N GLN A 60 13.32 -10.53 -1.15
CA GLN A 60 13.71 -10.91 0.20
C GLN A 60 15.13 -11.52 0.21
N PRO A 61 15.88 -11.46 1.32
CA PRO A 61 15.55 -10.72 2.53
C PRO A 61 15.66 -9.20 2.36
N LEU A 62 14.99 -8.44 3.21
CA LEU A 62 15.10 -6.99 3.24
C LEU A 62 15.49 -6.51 4.65
N ALA A 63 16.45 -5.59 4.72
CA ALA A 63 16.71 -4.88 5.96
C ALA A 63 15.51 -4.00 6.32
N LEU A 64 15.24 -3.82 7.62
CA LEU A 64 14.12 -3.02 8.09
C LEU A 64 14.16 -1.58 7.50
N ARG A 65 15.35 -0.99 7.44
CA ARG A 65 15.55 0.35 6.85
C ARG A 65 15.22 0.41 5.36
N ASP A 66 15.55 -0.66 4.61
CA ASP A 66 15.29 -0.71 3.17
C ASP A 66 13.79 -0.93 2.91
N LEU A 67 13.16 -1.76 3.70
CA LEU A 67 11.71 -1.95 3.66
C LEU A 67 10.96 -0.65 4.01
N ALA A 68 11.41 0.08 5.04
CA ALA A 68 10.85 1.38 5.39
C ALA A 68 10.98 2.39 4.24
N ARG A 69 12.12 2.42 3.58
CA ARG A 69 12.36 3.27 2.42
C ARG A 69 11.45 2.91 1.24
N LEU A 70 11.34 1.63 0.91
CA LEU A 70 10.44 1.16 -0.16
C LEU A 70 8.99 1.54 0.09
N LEU A 71 8.53 1.38 1.32
CA LEU A 71 7.14 1.69 1.71
C LEU A 71 6.93 3.17 2.06
N ARG A 72 8.00 3.98 2.05
CA ARG A 72 7.97 5.41 2.44
C ARG A 72 7.37 5.60 3.83
N LEU A 73 7.74 4.71 4.75
CA LEU A 73 7.36 4.75 6.16
C LEU A 73 8.59 5.00 7.02
N ASP A 74 8.40 5.63 8.18
CA ASP A 74 9.45 5.66 9.17
C ASP A 74 9.60 4.29 9.86
N PRO A 75 10.81 3.94 10.35
CA PRO A 75 11.04 2.66 11.01
C PRO A 75 10.17 2.42 12.25
N GLY A 76 9.79 3.47 12.94
CA GLY A 76 8.92 3.39 14.12
C GLY A 76 7.49 2.96 13.77
N THR A 77 6.99 3.36 12.61
CA THR A 77 5.69 2.91 12.09
C THR A 77 5.76 1.49 11.54
N LEU A 78 6.86 1.14 10.88
CA LEU A 78 7.04 -0.17 10.27
C LEU A 78 7.27 -1.28 11.29
N SER A 79 8.04 -1.03 12.34
CA SER A 79 8.42 -2.05 13.32
C SER A 79 7.24 -2.80 13.94
N PRO A 80 6.14 -2.15 14.38
CA PRO A 80 4.97 -2.86 14.89
C PRO A 80 4.28 -3.74 13.84
N LEU A 81 4.27 -3.33 12.57
CA LEU A 81 3.69 -4.11 11.48
C LEU A 81 4.46 -5.42 11.28
N VAL A 82 5.77 -5.34 11.26
CA VAL A 82 6.66 -6.51 11.13
C VAL A 82 6.52 -7.45 12.32
N LYS A 83 6.45 -6.91 13.54
CA LYS A 83 6.22 -7.71 14.75
C LYS A 83 4.91 -8.50 14.69
N ARG A 84 3.85 -7.88 14.20
CA ARG A 84 2.56 -8.57 14.05
C ARG A 84 2.63 -9.68 13.00
N LEU A 85 3.30 -9.43 11.87
CA LEU A 85 3.51 -10.44 10.84
C LEU A 85 4.36 -11.61 11.36
N GLU A 86 5.37 -11.34 12.18
CA GLU A 86 6.15 -12.37 12.85
C GLU A 86 5.28 -13.19 13.81
N ALA A 87 4.44 -12.55 14.61
CA ALA A 87 3.51 -13.23 15.52
C ALA A 87 2.48 -14.08 14.75
N GLN A 88 2.12 -13.70 13.54
CA GLN A 88 1.26 -14.49 12.66
C GLN A 88 1.99 -15.65 11.96
N GLY A 89 3.31 -15.74 12.12
CA GLY A 89 4.13 -16.79 11.49
C GLY A 89 4.40 -16.56 10.00
N LEU A 90 4.27 -15.35 9.51
CA LEU A 90 4.44 -15.02 8.09
C LEU A 90 5.83 -14.51 7.74
N VAL A 91 6.54 -13.93 8.71
CA VAL A 91 7.92 -13.45 8.55
C VAL A 91 8.76 -13.84 9.75
N THR A 92 10.07 -13.85 9.56
CA THR A 92 11.07 -13.94 10.63
C THR A 92 11.92 -12.67 10.61
N ARG A 93 12.37 -12.27 11.79
CA ARG A 93 13.34 -11.21 11.98
C ARG A 93 14.64 -11.80 12.46
N GLY A 94 15.73 -11.45 11.81
CA GLY A 94 17.05 -11.89 12.18
C GLY A 94 18.07 -10.78 11.98
N ARG A 95 19.33 -11.10 12.29
CA ARG A 95 20.43 -10.19 11.96
C ARG A 95 20.82 -10.41 10.50
N SER A 96 21.13 -9.30 9.81
CA SER A 96 21.63 -9.37 8.45
C SER A 96 22.98 -10.09 8.41
N ALA A 97 23.20 -10.92 7.38
CA ALA A 97 24.49 -11.56 7.13
C ALA A 97 25.59 -10.54 6.87
N ASP A 98 25.26 -9.39 6.31
CA ASP A 98 26.22 -8.34 5.90
C ASP A 98 26.47 -7.30 7.02
N ASP A 99 25.54 -7.15 7.97
CA ASP A 99 25.64 -6.21 9.09
C ASP A 99 24.91 -6.78 10.31
N GLU A 100 25.67 -7.20 11.32
CA GLU A 100 25.10 -7.76 12.57
C GLU A 100 24.21 -6.79 13.34
N ARG A 101 24.28 -5.49 13.05
CA ARG A 101 23.44 -4.44 13.67
C ARG A 101 22.14 -4.22 12.93
N ALA A 102 22.06 -4.64 11.66
CA ALA A 102 20.87 -4.47 10.84
C ALA A 102 19.89 -5.61 11.04
N LEU A 103 18.63 -5.26 11.25
CA LEU A 103 17.53 -6.21 11.32
C LEU A 103 17.12 -6.61 9.90
N SER A 104 17.13 -7.90 9.61
CA SER A 104 16.72 -8.48 8.33
C SER A 104 15.36 -9.16 8.47
N ILE A 105 14.49 -8.94 7.51
CA ILE A 105 13.15 -9.49 7.45
C ILE A 105 13.09 -10.49 6.30
N GLU A 106 12.56 -11.66 6.58
CA GLU A 106 12.48 -12.77 5.62
C GLU A 106 11.12 -13.47 5.74
N LEU A 107 10.59 -13.97 4.61
CA LEU A 107 9.36 -14.74 4.62
C LEU A 107 9.58 -16.11 5.23
N THR A 108 8.59 -16.59 6.00
CA THR A 108 8.46 -18.01 6.34
C THR A 108 7.91 -18.79 5.15
N GLY A 109 7.88 -20.12 5.23
CA GLY A 109 7.17 -20.94 4.25
C GLY A 109 5.69 -20.56 4.13
N ALA A 110 5.02 -20.28 5.26
CA ALA A 110 3.63 -19.82 5.28
C ALA A 110 3.48 -18.45 4.63
N GLY A 111 4.41 -17.51 4.88
CA GLY A 111 4.42 -16.18 4.26
C GLY A 111 4.62 -16.25 2.75
N ALA A 112 5.52 -17.09 2.28
CA ALA A 112 5.75 -17.32 0.85
C ALA A 112 4.53 -17.96 0.18
N ALA A 113 3.90 -18.95 0.80
CA ALA A 113 2.71 -19.62 0.28
C ALA A 113 1.48 -18.71 0.18
N LEU A 114 1.37 -17.71 1.05
CA LEU A 114 0.27 -16.76 1.06
C LEU A 114 0.21 -15.92 -0.23
N ARG A 115 1.31 -15.77 -0.94
CA ARG A 115 1.39 -15.06 -2.23
C ARG A 115 0.39 -15.61 -3.25
N GLU A 116 0.17 -16.91 -3.29
CA GLU A 116 -0.77 -17.53 -4.22
C GLU A 116 -2.19 -16.99 -4.02
N GLN A 117 -2.63 -16.79 -2.79
CA GLN A 117 -3.93 -16.18 -2.50
C GLN A 117 -3.98 -14.70 -2.90
N ALA A 118 -2.85 -14.02 -2.84
CA ALA A 118 -2.75 -12.60 -3.15
C ALA A 118 -2.79 -12.30 -4.66
N GLU A 119 -2.50 -13.27 -5.52
CA GLU A 119 -2.41 -13.06 -6.97
C GLU A 119 -3.70 -12.55 -7.61
N SER A 120 -4.86 -12.89 -7.03
CA SER A 120 -6.17 -12.41 -7.50
C SER A 120 -6.57 -11.03 -6.99
N ILE A 121 -5.86 -10.49 -6.01
CA ILE A 121 -6.25 -9.23 -5.34
C ILE A 121 -6.29 -8.03 -6.30
N PRO A 122 -5.26 -7.79 -7.15
CA PRO A 122 -5.28 -6.63 -8.03
C PRO A 122 -6.51 -6.59 -8.94
N GLU A 123 -6.86 -7.71 -9.56
CA GLU A 123 -8.01 -7.80 -10.46
C GLU A 123 -9.33 -7.64 -9.70
N ARG A 124 -9.45 -8.26 -8.53
CA ARG A 124 -10.64 -8.11 -7.66
C ARG A 124 -10.82 -6.66 -7.21
N MET A 125 -9.73 -5.96 -6.92
CA MET A 125 -9.79 -4.57 -6.52
C MET A 125 -10.15 -3.65 -7.68
N MET A 126 -9.64 -3.90 -8.89
CA MET A 126 -10.06 -3.15 -10.08
C MET A 126 -11.58 -3.29 -10.31
N ALA A 127 -12.11 -4.50 -10.23
CA ALA A 127 -13.54 -4.74 -10.35
C ALA A 127 -14.36 -4.06 -9.25
N ARG A 128 -13.88 -4.14 -8.01
CA ARG A 128 -14.56 -3.53 -6.85
C ARG A 128 -14.57 -1.99 -6.90
N LEU A 129 -13.53 -1.40 -7.43
CA LEU A 129 -13.40 0.06 -7.56
C LEU A 129 -13.95 0.59 -8.89
N ASP A 130 -14.45 -0.29 -9.74
CA ASP A 130 -14.94 0.03 -11.08
C ASP A 130 -13.92 0.84 -11.89
N VAL A 131 -12.67 0.38 -11.86
CA VAL A 131 -11.54 1.02 -12.54
C VAL A 131 -11.03 0.12 -13.64
N THR A 132 -10.93 0.65 -14.84
CA THR A 132 -10.32 -0.05 -15.98
C THR A 132 -8.78 -0.03 -15.88
N ARG A 133 -8.14 -0.91 -16.63
CA ARG A 133 -6.68 -0.94 -16.71
C ARG A 133 -6.09 0.38 -17.23
N ASP A 134 -6.72 1.00 -18.22
CA ASP A 134 -6.25 2.27 -18.79
C ASP A 134 -6.38 3.42 -17.78
N GLU A 135 -7.47 3.48 -17.04
CA GLU A 135 -7.66 4.44 -15.95
C GLU A 135 -6.63 4.25 -14.85
N LEU A 136 -6.32 2.99 -14.49
CA LEU A 136 -5.30 2.69 -13.49
C LEU A 136 -3.92 3.16 -13.94
N VAL A 137 -3.56 2.92 -15.21
CA VAL A 137 -2.28 3.37 -15.79
C VAL A 137 -2.19 4.89 -15.77
N LEU A 138 -3.26 5.59 -16.16
CA LEU A 138 -3.33 7.05 -16.14
C LEU A 138 -3.18 7.58 -14.71
N LEU A 139 -3.89 6.97 -13.75
CA LEU A 139 -3.83 7.34 -12.35
C LEU A 139 -2.42 7.17 -11.78
N HIS A 140 -1.78 6.03 -12.02
CA HIS A 140 -0.39 5.79 -11.61
C HIS A 140 0.58 6.84 -12.17
N ARG A 141 0.45 7.15 -13.46
CA ARG A 141 1.30 8.16 -14.11
C ARG A 141 1.12 9.54 -13.48
N THR A 142 -0.13 9.93 -13.25
CA THR A 142 -0.45 11.23 -12.64
C THR A 142 0.06 11.32 -11.21
N MET A 143 -0.14 10.28 -10.41
CA MET A 143 0.37 10.24 -9.04
C MET A 143 1.90 10.26 -8.99
N ALA A 144 2.58 9.52 -9.84
CA ALA A 144 4.03 9.53 -9.92
C ALA A 144 4.57 10.93 -10.23
N LYS A 145 3.92 11.66 -11.16
CA LYS A 145 4.24 13.05 -11.47
C LYS A 145 4.05 13.98 -10.27
N LEU A 146 2.92 13.85 -9.56
CA LEU A 146 2.64 14.66 -8.37
C LEU A 146 3.67 14.42 -7.26
N ILE A 147 4.01 13.17 -7.00
CA ILE A 147 4.99 12.79 -5.97
C ILE A 147 6.35 13.36 -6.32
N ALA A 148 6.81 13.18 -7.55
CA ALA A 148 8.11 13.70 -7.99
C ALA A 148 8.19 15.22 -7.88
N ALA A 149 7.12 15.94 -8.23
CA ALA A 149 7.05 17.39 -8.11
C ALA A 149 7.04 17.87 -6.65
N ALA A 150 6.34 17.15 -5.77
CA ALA A 150 6.22 17.51 -4.36
C ALA A 150 7.51 17.22 -3.56
N GLU A 151 8.34 16.27 -4.02
CA GLU A 151 9.60 15.89 -3.38
C GLU A 151 10.83 16.58 -3.99
N ALA A 152 10.63 17.42 -4.99
CA ALA A 152 11.72 18.14 -5.66
C ALA A 152 12.30 19.27 -4.80
#